data_0bd67105ad86d2f2ddf1364b5a4788d5
#
_entry.id   0bd67105ad86d2f2ddf1364b5a4788d5
#
_cell.length_a   1.000
_cell.length_b   1.000
_cell.length_c   1.000
_cell.angle_alpha   90.00
_cell.angle_beta   90.00
_cell.angle_gamma   90.00
#
_symmetry.space_group_name_H-M   'P 1'
#
loop_
_entity.id
_entity.type
_entity.pdbx_description
1 polymer ?
#
loop_
_entity_poly.entity_id
_entity_poly.type
_entity_poly.pdbx_seq_one_letter_code
_entity_poly.pdbx_strand_id
1 'polypeptide(L)'
;MKRSFGWMIFGAALGALFVAERRRPLRHQKEPGPGRVARNLAIGLLAGATTAASEFPIVAPVQALAERRRVGLLRQIPMPRAVRVLLGFLLLDYTLYLWHWLNHRSPLLWRFHVVHHIDLDLDTTTGLRFHFGELAMAAGFRAAQVLLIGVDRQTLRLWQQMLVVSVVFHHSNLELPLGVEERLNAILVTPRMHGIHHSTRPNETDSNYSSLLSCWDRLHRSLRLDVPQETVTIGVPGFSTPEDVTLERSLTLPFRDDPRLLPPAGA
;
A
#
# COMPACT_ATOMS: atom_id res chain seq x y z
N MET A 1 -0.50 -22.92 -19.09
CA MET A 1 -0.09 -23.73 -17.91
C MET A 1 0.78 -22.96 -16.91
N LYS A 2 1.93 -22.35 -17.26
CA LYS A 2 2.82 -21.67 -16.28
C LYS A 2 2.20 -20.43 -15.57
N ARG A 3 1.29 -19.68 -16.21
CA ARG A 3 0.63 -18.52 -15.61
C ARG A 3 -0.43 -18.90 -14.56
N SER A 4 -1.23 -19.93 -14.82
CA SER A 4 -2.26 -20.42 -13.89
C SER A 4 -1.66 -20.98 -12.60
N PHE A 5 -0.54 -21.68 -12.69
CA PHE A 5 0.18 -22.23 -11.54
C PHE A 5 0.71 -21.13 -10.60
N GLY A 6 1.25 -20.03 -11.16
CA GLY A 6 1.70 -18.89 -10.35
C GLY A 6 0.57 -18.22 -9.57
N TRP A 7 -0.60 -18.06 -10.18
CA TRP A 7 -1.78 -17.50 -9.50
C TRP A 7 -2.33 -18.41 -8.41
N MET A 8 -2.25 -19.72 -8.61
CA MET A 8 -2.65 -20.70 -7.57
C MET A 8 -1.72 -20.64 -6.35
N ILE A 9 -0.40 -20.56 -6.55
CA ILE A 9 0.57 -20.41 -5.45
C ILE A 9 0.32 -19.09 -4.70
N PHE A 10 0.11 -18.01 -5.44
CA PHE A 10 -0.19 -16.70 -4.85
C PHE A 10 -1.47 -16.73 -4.02
N GLY A 11 -2.55 -17.27 -4.56
CA GLY A 11 -3.82 -17.45 -3.83
C GLY A 11 -3.68 -18.33 -2.59
N ALA A 12 -2.91 -19.44 -2.68
CA ALA A 12 -2.64 -20.29 -1.53
C ALA A 12 -1.84 -19.57 -0.45
N ALA A 13 -0.83 -18.77 -0.82
CA ALA A 13 -0.04 -17.97 0.12
C ALA A 13 -0.90 -16.89 0.83
N LEU A 14 -1.79 -16.23 0.10
CA LEU A 14 -2.75 -15.28 0.70
C LEU A 14 -3.71 -15.99 1.66
N GLY A 15 -4.25 -17.14 1.27
CA GLY A 15 -5.11 -17.94 2.12
C GLY A 15 -4.38 -18.44 3.39
N ALA A 16 -3.13 -18.86 3.26
CA ALA A 16 -2.30 -19.25 4.40
C ALA A 16 -2.04 -18.08 5.36
N LEU A 17 -1.73 -16.89 4.82
CA LEU A 17 -1.54 -15.68 5.63
C LEU A 17 -2.82 -15.29 6.37
N PHE A 18 -3.96 -15.30 5.67
CA PHE A 18 -5.28 -15.02 6.24
C PHE A 18 -5.66 -16.00 7.38
N VAL A 19 -5.29 -17.27 7.25
CA VAL A 19 -5.48 -18.25 8.33
C VAL A 19 -4.49 -18.04 9.47
N ALA A 20 -3.23 -17.72 9.15
CA ALA A 20 -2.19 -17.52 10.14
C ALA A 20 -2.46 -16.31 11.04
N GLU A 21 -2.90 -15.17 10.48
CA GLU A 21 -3.25 -13.98 11.26
C GLU A 21 -4.42 -14.21 12.23
N ARG A 22 -5.36 -15.10 11.89
CA ARG A 22 -6.47 -15.47 12.79
C ARG A 22 -6.05 -16.42 13.90
N ARG A 23 -5.02 -17.23 13.68
CA ARG A 23 -4.48 -18.14 14.69
C ARG A 23 -3.50 -17.46 15.65
N ARG A 24 -2.82 -16.42 15.18
CA ARG A 24 -1.83 -15.63 15.94
C ARG A 24 -2.04 -14.14 15.69
N PRO A 25 -3.13 -13.57 16.20
CA PRO A 25 -3.42 -12.15 15.99
C PRO A 25 -2.48 -11.26 16.80
N LEU A 26 -1.90 -10.28 16.13
CA LEU A 26 -1.04 -9.25 16.74
C LEU A 26 -1.85 -8.26 17.59
N ARG A 27 -3.09 -7.98 17.17
CA ARG A 27 -3.99 -7.00 17.83
C ARG A 27 -5.39 -7.57 17.96
N HIS A 28 -6.09 -7.17 19.01
CA HIS A 28 -7.52 -7.48 19.17
C HIS A 28 -8.33 -6.71 18.12
N GLN A 29 -9.27 -7.38 17.47
CA GLN A 29 -10.16 -6.78 16.48
C GLN A 29 -11.38 -6.16 17.17
N LYS A 30 -11.79 -4.96 16.71
CA LYS A 30 -13.00 -4.24 17.12
C LYS A 30 -14.24 -4.68 16.34
N GLU A 31 -14.06 -4.99 15.07
CA GLU A 31 -15.12 -5.43 14.15
C GLU A 31 -14.74 -6.82 13.55
N PRO A 32 -14.65 -7.86 14.36
CA PRO A 32 -14.37 -9.20 13.85
C PRO A 32 -15.59 -9.71 13.07
N GLY A 33 -15.37 -10.30 11.90
CA GLY A 33 -16.44 -10.98 11.22
C GLY A 33 -16.48 -10.85 9.70
N PRO A 34 -17.37 -11.61 9.04
CA PRO A 34 -17.43 -11.69 7.59
C PRO A 34 -17.92 -10.38 6.93
N GLY A 35 -18.71 -9.57 7.61
CA GLY A 35 -19.23 -8.30 7.07
C GLY A 35 -18.10 -7.31 6.73
N ARG A 36 -17.13 -7.12 7.64
CA ARG A 36 -15.96 -6.29 7.40
C ARG A 36 -15.11 -6.86 6.25
N VAL A 37 -14.85 -8.16 6.26
CA VAL A 37 -14.11 -8.84 5.18
C VAL A 37 -14.78 -8.63 3.84
N ALA A 38 -16.09 -8.84 3.74
CA ALA A 38 -16.87 -8.65 2.51
C ALA A 38 -16.81 -7.19 2.01
N ARG A 39 -16.91 -6.21 2.92
CA ARG A 39 -16.77 -4.78 2.61
C ARG A 39 -15.38 -4.48 2.04
N ASN A 40 -14.32 -4.93 2.69
CA ASN A 40 -12.95 -4.69 2.25
C ASN A 40 -12.67 -5.36 0.89
N LEU A 41 -13.15 -6.58 0.68
CA LEU A 41 -13.06 -7.26 -0.61
C LEU A 41 -13.84 -6.55 -1.72
N ALA A 42 -15.03 -6.00 -1.43
CA ALA A 42 -15.81 -5.23 -2.40
C ALA A 42 -15.06 -3.96 -2.84
N ILE A 43 -14.47 -3.22 -1.89
CA ILE A 43 -13.63 -2.05 -2.19
C ILE A 43 -12.40 -2.49 -2.99
N GLY A 44 -11.74 -3.58 -2.59
CA GLY A 44 -10.57 -4.13 -3.27
C GLY A 44 -10.86 -4.60 -4.70
N LEU A 45 -12.05 -5.15 -4.97
CA LEU A 45 -12.47 -5.51 -6.32
C LEU A 45 -12.64 -4.28 -7.21
N LEU A 46 -13.24 -3.19 -6.70
CA LEU A 46 -13.34 -1.92 -7.43
C LEU A 46 -11.96 -1.32 -7.69
N ALA A 47 -11.08 -1.33 -6.68
CA ALA A 47 -9.69 -0.90 -6.81
C ALA A 47 -8.94 -1.70 -7.88
N GLY A 48 -9.05 -3.03 -7.86
CA GLY A 48 -8.46 -3.92 -8.85
C GLY A 48 -9.01 -3.70 -10.26
N ALA A 49 -10.33 -3.51 -10.40
CA ALA A 49 -10.96 -3.19 -11.68
C ALA A 49 -10.47 -1.85 -12.23
N THR A 50 -10.34 -0.81 -11.38
CA THR A 50 -9.80 0.49 -11.78
C THR A 50 -8.34 0.39 -12.21
N THR A 51 -7.52 -0.37 -11.47
CA THR A 51 -6.12 -0.62 -11.86
C THR A 51 -6.05 -1.31 -13.23
N ALA A 52 -6.85 -2.35 -13.45
CA ALA A 52 -6.88 -3.05 -14.74
C ALA A 52 -7.37 -2.13 -15.88
N ALA A 53 -8.41 -1.32 -15.61
CA ALA A 53 -8.96 -0.38 -16.60
C ALA A 53 -8.02 0.78 -16.94
N SER A 54 -7.10 1.16 -16.05
CA SER A 54 -6.14 2.25 -16.26
C SER A 54 -4.79 1.76 -16.83
N GLU A 55 -4.41 0.51 -16.60
CA GLU A 55 -3.13 -0.05 -17.06
C GLU A 55 -3.00 0.03 -18.59
N PHE A 56 -4.02 -0.39 -19.35
CA PHE A 56 -3.97 -0.41 -20.82
C PHE A 56 -4.00 0.99 -21.46
N PRO A 57 -4.93 1.91 -21.10
CA PRO A 57 -5.00 3.21 -21.77
C PRO A 57 -3.98 4.23 -21.28
N ILE A 58 -3.45 4.07 -20.06
CA ILE A 58 -2.56 5.07 -19.46
C ILE A 58 -1.12 4.56 -19.36
N VAL A 59 -0.88 3.47 -18.62
CA VAL A 59 0.47 3.03 -18.29
C VAL A 59 1.15 2.32 -19.46
N ALA A 60 0.45 1.41 -20.15
CA ALA A 60 1.06 0.61 -21.19
C ALA A 60 1.49 1.42 -22.43
N PRO A 61 0.75 2.44 -22.93
CA PRO A 61 1.22 3.31 -24.01
C PRO A 61 2.43 4.14 -23.60
N VAL A 62 2.46 4.68 -22.39
CA VAL A 62 3.61 5.44 -21.86
C VAL A 62 4.84 4.53 -21.74
N GLN A 63 4.66 3.30 -21.24
CA GLN A 63 5.70 2.29 -21.19
C GLN A 63 6.28 1.99 -22.57
N ALA A 64 5.41 1.76 -23.57
CA ALA A 64 5.82 1.49 -24.94
C ALA A 64 6.54 2.70 -25.57
N LEU A 65 6.07 3.93 -25.30
CA LEU A 65 6.72 5.17 -25.73
C LEU A 65 8.12 5.31 -25.11
N ALA A 66 8.23 5.14 -23.80
CA ALA A 66 9.51 5.22 -23.07
C ALA A 66 10.51 4.18 -23.62
N GLU A 67 10.05 2.98 -23.95
CA GLU A 67 10.88 1.94 -24.53
C GLU A 67 11.36 2.30 -25.95
N ARG A 68 10.43 2.70 -26.84
CA ARG A 68 10.74 3.05 -28.24
C ARG A 68 11.64 4.26 -28.39
N ARG A 69 11.36 5.31 -27.60
CA ARG A 69 12.09 6.58 -27.65
C ARG A 69 13.31 6.62 -26.72
N ARG A 70 13.56 5.52 -25.98
CA ARG A 70 14.63 5.42 -24.98
C ARG A 70 14.58 6.56 -23.96
N VAL A 71 13.38 6.98 -23.56
CA VAL A 71 13.16 8.03 -22.57
C VAL A 71 13.28 7.48 -21.15
N GLY A 72 13.73 8.32 -20.22
CA GLY A 72 13.90 8.03 -18.82
C GLY A 72 15.34 7.87 -18.39
N LEU A 73 15.60 8.21 -17.12
CA LEU A 73 16.94 8.32 -16.53
C LEU A 73 17.81 7.08 -16.80
N LEU A 74 17.29 5.90 -16.50
CA LEU A 74 18.05 4.64 -16.61
C LEU A 74 18.33 4.20 -18.06
N ARG A 75 17.68 4.82 -19.04
CA ARG A 75 17.90 4.54 -20.46
C ARG A 75 18.98 5.42 -21.09
N GLN A 76 19.30 6.53 -20.44
CA GLN A 76 20.33 7.47 -20.88
C GLN A 76 21.72 7.07 -20.41
N ILE A 77 21.80 6.24 -19.38
CA ILE A 77 23.07 5.85 -18.77
C ILE A 77 23.44 4.44 -19.21
N PRO A 78 24.58 4.22 -19.88
CA PRO A 78 25.06 2.89 -20.20
C PRO A 78 25.43 2.13 -18.92
N MET A 79 24.76 0.98 -18.71
CA MET A 79 25.00 0.13 -17.54
C MET A 79 24.59 -1.31 -17.84
N PRO A 80 25.14 -2.30 -17.10
CA PRO A 80 24.70 -3.69 -17.18
C PRO A 80 23.20 -3.84 -16.86
N ARG A 81 22.53 -4.80 -17.53
CA ARG A 81 21.10 -5.02 -17.34
C ARG A 81 20.71 -5.27 -15.87
N ALA A 82 21.50 -6.06 -15.15
CA ALA A 82 21.22 -6.36 -13.72
C ALA A 82 21.20 -5.10 -12.86
N VAL A 83 22.16 -4.18 -13.09
CA VAL A 83 22.23 -2.89 -12.39
C VAL A 83 21.02 -2.03 -12.73
N ARG A 84 20.61 -2.00 -14.02
CA ARG A 84 19.42 -1.25 -14.46
C ARG A 84 18.13 -1.79 -13.82
N VAL A 85 17.98 -3.10 -13.73
CA VAL A 85 16.82 -3.75 -13.06
C VAL A 85 16.81 -3.39 -11.58
N LEU A 86 17.94 -3.50 -10.89
CA LEU A 86 18.07 -3.16 -9.47
C LEU A 86 17.74 -1.69 -9.22
N LEU A 87 18.37 -0.77 -9.94
CA LEU A 87 18.12 0.66 -9.79
C LEU A 87 16.67 1.03 -10.16
N GLY A 88 16.11 0.42 -11.21
CA GLY A 88 14.72 0.60 -11.59
C GLY A 88 13.75 0.16 -10.50
N PHE A 89 14.01 -0.98 -9.89
CA PHE A 89 13.24 -1.49 -8.76
C PHE A 89 13.31 -0.55 -7.56
N LEU A 90 14.50 -0.13 -7.18
CA LEU A 90 14.72 0.79 -6.04
C LEU A 90 14.07 2.16 -6.27
N LEU A 91 14.17 2.72 -7.48
CA LEU A 91 13.55 4.01 -7.82
C LEU A 91 12.02 3.94 -7.87
N LEU A 92 11.43 2.83 -8.34
CA LEU A 92 10.00 2.60 -8.27
C LEU A 92 9.51 2.55 -6.82
N ASP A 93 10.24 1.85 -5.96
CA ASP A 93 9.88 1.70 -4.55
C ASP A 93 10.08 3.00 -3.78
N TYR A 94 11.18 3.72 -4.03
CA TYR A 94 11.44 5.03 -3.44
C TYR A 94 10.37 6.06 -3.83
N THR A 95 10.03 6.14 -5.10
CA THR A 95 9.01 7.09 -5.56
C THR A 95 7.61 6.70 -5.07
N LEU A 96 7.33 5.42 -4.79
CA LEU A 96 6.12 5.01 -4.10
C LEU A 96 6.10 5.49 -2.65
N TYR A 97 7.23 5.44 -1.93
CA TYR A 97 7.35 6.06 -0.60
C TYR A 97 6.97 7.55 -0.65
N LEU A 98 7.51 8.30 -1.63
CA LEU A 98 7.16 9.72 -1.81
C LEU A 98 5.68 9.93 -2.13
N TRP A 99 5.08 9.05 -2.94
CA TRP A 99 3.66 9.09 -3.24
C TRP A 99 2.81 8.85 -1.99
N HIS A 100 3.16 7.86 -1.18
CA HIS A 100 2.46 7.54 0.06
C HIS A 100 2.58 8.70 1.07
N TRP A 101 3.78 9.25 1.25
CA TRP A 101 3.98 10.46 2.03
C TRP A 101 3.13 11.63 1.53
N LEU A 102 3.05 11.83 0.22
CA LEU A 102 2.25 12.90 -0.40
C LEU A 102 0.75 12.68 -0.17
N ASN A 103 0.27 11.44 -0.15
CA ASN A 103 -1.12 11.12 0.18
C ASN A 103 -1.51 11.61 1.58
N HIS A 104 -0.58 11.61 2.52
CA HIS A 104 -0.79 12.11 3.88
C HIS A 104 -0.63 13.64 4.01
N ARG A 105 -0.04 14.31 3.03
CA ARG A 105 0.23 15.77 3.06
C ARG A 105 -0.73 16.58 2.21
N SER A 106 -1.19 16.01 1.12
CA SER A 106 -2.11 16.69 0.19
C SER A 106 -3.56 16.47 0.61
N PRO A 107 -4.34 17.53 0.92
CA PRO A 107 -5.75 17.38 1.26
C PRO A 107 -6.56 16.66 0.17
N LEU A 108 -6.23 16.88 -1.10
CA LEU A 108 -6.88 16.18 -2.22
C LEU A 108 -6.60 14.68 -2.20
N LEU A 109 -5.35 14.28 -2.05
CA LEU A 109 -4.96 12.87 -2.08
C LEU A 109 -5.43 12.16 -0.81
N TRP A 110 -5.33 12.81 0.35
CA TRP A 110 -5.81 12.28 1.61
C TRP A 110 -7.30 11.95 1.59
N ARG A 111 -8.14 12.78 0.94
CA ARG A 111 -9.58 12.50 0.80
C ARG A 111 -9.88 11.10 0.25
N PHE A 112 -9.03 10.59 -0.63
CA PHE A 112 -9.17 9.25 -1.20
C PHE A 112 -8.44 8.21 -0.37
N HIS A 113 -7.25 8.54 0.13
CA HIS A 113 -6.41 7.65 0.92
C HIS A 113 -6.98 7.36 2.31
N VAL A 114 -7.71 8.32 2.90
CA VAL A 114 -8.39 8.12 4.18
C VAL A 114 -9.34 6.93 4.18
N VAL A 115 -9.92 6.56 3.04
CA VAL A 115 -10.78 5.37 2.91
C VAL A 115 -10.01 4.08 3.27
N HIS A 116 -8.72 4.05 2.99
CA HIS A 116 -7.82 2.99 3.39
C HIS A 116 -7.58 3.01 4.91
N HIS A 117 -7.41 4.18 5.51
CA HIS A 117 -7.11 4.36 6.93
C HIS A 117 -8.30 4.26 7.88
N ILE A 118 -9.54 4.52 7.43
CA ILE A 118 -10.74 4.47 8.30
C ILE A 118 -11.18 3.05 8.67
N ASP A 119 -10.53 2.00 8.19
CA ASP A 119 -10.83 0.65 8.65
C ASP A 119 -10.62 0.57 10.17
N LEU A 120 -11.54 -0.06 10.89
CA LEU A 120 -11.51 -0.13 12.36
C LEU A 120 -10.51 -1.15 12.88
N ASP A 121 -10.03 -2.02 12.01
CA ASP A 121 -9.01 -3.03 12.28
C ASP A 121 -8.01 -3.10 11.13
N LEU A 122 -6.91 -3.76 11.35
CA LEU A 122 -5.89 -4.00 10.36
C LEU A 122 -5.71 -5.50 10.16
N ASP A 123 -5.96 -6.00 8.94
CA ASP A 123 -5.71 -7.38 8.52
C ASP A 123 -5.38 -7.46 7.02
N THR A 124 -5.14 -8.67 6.51
CA THR A 124 -4.83 -8.90 5.09
C THR A 124 -5.83 -8.26 4.14
N THR A 125 -7.11 -8.13 4.52
CA THR A 125 -8.15 -7.53 3.67
C THR A 125 -8.07 -6.01 3.63
N THR A 126 -7.55 -5.36 4.68
CA THR A 126 -7.27 -3.93 4.69
C THR A 126 -6.22 -3.55 3.64
N GLY A 127 -5.25 -4.43 3.39
CA GLY A 127 -4.25 -4.24 2.33
C GLY A 127 -4.83 -4.18 0.90
N LEU A 128 -6.11 -4.51 0.73
CA LEU A 128 -6.83 -4.40 -0.55
C LEU A 128 -7.77 -3.18 -0.58
N ARG A 129 -8.00 -2.52 0.56
CA ARG A 129 -8.99 -1.47 0.76
C ARG A 129 -8.50 -0.11 0.25
N PHE A 130 -8.26 0.04 -1.04
CA PHE A 130 -7.97 1.33 -1.67
C PHE A 130 -9.18 1.87 -2.42
N HIS A 131 -9.42 3.17 -2.31
CA HIS A 131 -10.49 3.81 -3.07
C HIS A 131 -10.18 3.80 -4.58
N PHE A 132 -11.17 3.54 -5.42
CA PHE A 132 -10.97 3.50 -6.88
C PHE A 132 -10.43 4.83 -7.43
N GLY A 133 -10.81 5.99 -6.86
CA GLY A 133 -10.31 7.31 -7.24
C GLY A 133 -8.83 7.49 -6.91
N GLU A 134 -8.34 6.94 -5.79
CA GLU A 134 -6.91 6.91 -5.47
C GLU A 134 -6.14 6.13 -6.54
N LEU A 135 -6.62 4.95 -6.92
CA LEU A 135 -5.95 4.12 -7.93
C LEU A 135 -6.00 4.73 -9.33
N ALA A 136 -7.05 5.47 -9.65
CA ALA A 136 -7.12 6.24 -10.90
C ALA A 136 -6.04 7.34 -10.93
N MET A 137 -5.85 8.09 -9.84
CA MET A 137 -4.77 9.08 -9.72
C MET A 137 -3.39 8.42 -9.73
N ALA A 138 -3.26 7.28 -9.02
CA ALA A 138 -2.03 6.50 -8.99
C ALA A 138 -1.61 5.96 -10.36
N ALA A 139 -2.54 5.73 -11.30
CA ALA A 139 -2.21 5.35 -12.67
C ALA A 139 -1.46 6.47 -13.42
N GLY A 140 -1.85 7.73 -13.25
CA GLY A 140 -1.11 8.88 -13.77
C GLY A 140 0.28 8.99 -13.15
N PHE A 141 0.38 8.84 -11.84
CA PHE A 141 1.66 8.81 -11.14
C PHE A 141 2.55 7.65 -11.63
N ARG A 142 1.97 6.46 -11.83
CA ARG A 142 2.68 5.30 -12.39
C ARG A 142 3.21 5.56 -13.79
N ALA A 143 2.42 6.19 -14.64
CA ALA A 143 2.86 6.60 -15.98
C ALA A 143 4.05 7.56 -15.91
N ALA A 144 4.01 8.54 -15.01
CA ALA A 144 5.13 9.46 -14.76
C ALA A 144 6.38 8.71 -14.25
N GLN A 145 6.24 7.78 -13.29
CA GLN A 145 7.36 6.95 -12.83
C GLN A 145 8.01 6.19 -14.00
N VAL A 146 7.21 5.53 -14.83
CA VAL A 146 7.69 4.76 -15.97
C VAL A 146 8.45 5.65 -16.96
N LEU A 147 7.91 6.83 -17.25
CA LEU A 147 8.50 7.79 -18.19
C LEU A 147 9.82 8.37 -17.66
N LEU A 148 9.82 8.83 -16.40
CA LEU A 148 10.95 9.53 -15.81
C LEU A 148 12.10 8.58 -15.43
N ILE A 149 11.77 7.42 -14.87
CA ILE A 149 12.77 6.41 -14.47
C ILE A 149 13.30 5.65 -15.71
N GLY A 150 12.41 5.31 -16.65
CA GLY A 150 12.77 4.56 -17.84
C GLY A 150 12.91 3.05 -17.59
N VAL A 151 12.14 2.49 -16.67
CA VAL A 151 12.10 1.05 -16.37
C VAL A 151 11.58 0.25 -17.55
N ASP A 152 12.02 -0.99 -17.69
CA ASP A 152 11.41 -1.93 -18.63
C ASP A 152 10.17 -2.62 -18.03
N ARG A 153 9.35 -3.19 -18.94
CA ARG A 153 8.09 -3.86 -18.55
C ARG A 153 8.31 -5.02 -17.58
N GLN A 154 9.43 -5.72 -17.68
CA GLN A 154 9.71 -6.86 -16.81
C GLN A 154 10.02 -6.38 -15.38
N THR A 155 10.84 -5.34 -15.24
CA THR A 155 11.18 -4.71 -13.96
C THR A 155 9.92 -4.14 -13.29
N LEU A 156 9.08 -3.42 -14.05
CA LEU A 156 7.82 -2.88 -13.53
C LEU A 156 6.91 -4.00 -12.99
N ARG A 157 6.71 -5.06 -13.77
CA ARG A 157 5.88 -6.20 -13.35
C ARG A 157 6.42 -6.91 -12.11
N LEU A 158 7.73 -7.13 -12.05
CA LEU A 158 8.37 -7.75 -10.90
C LEU A 158 8.12 -6.92 -9.64
N TRP A 159 8.36 -5.62 -9.73
CA TRP A 159 8.15 -4.71 -8.61
C TRP A 159 6.66 -4.67 -8.19
N GLN A 160 5.71 -4.57 -9.11
CA GLN A 160 4.27 -4.60 -8.82
C GLN A 160 3.86 -5.89 -8.10
N GLN A 161 4.36 -7.05 -8.52
CA GLN A 161 4.07 -8.33 -7.89
C GLN A 161 4.61 -8.39 -6.45
N MET A 162 5.85 -7.96 -6.25
CA MET A 162 6.45 -7.90 -4.91
C MET A 162 5.73 -6.89 -4.01
N LEU A 163 5.31 -5.75 -4.56
CA LEU A 163 4.54 -4.75 -3.84
C LEU A 163 3.22 -5.32 -3.33
N VAL A 164 2.44 -6.02 -4.16
CA VAL A 164 1.15 -6.60 -3.74
C VAL A 164 1.36 -7.61 -2.60
N VAL A 165 2.38 -8.47 -2.71
CA VAL A 165 2.73 -9.42 -1.63
C VAL A 165 3.09 -8.67 -0.35
N SER A 166 3.93 -7.63 -0.45
CA SER A 166 4.35 -6.82 0.70
C SER A 166 3.16 -6.09 1.34
N VAL A 167 2.30 -5.45 0.53
CA VAL A 167 1.12 -4.74 1.03
C VAL A 167 0.19 -5.66 1.81
N VAL A 168 -0.13 -6.83 1.29
CA VAL A 168 -0.98 -7.79 2.00
C VAL A 168 -0.29 -8.33 3.26
N PHE A 169 1.03 -8.55 3.21
CA PHE A 169 1.80 -9.02 4.35
C PHE A 169 1.85 -7.98 5.49
N HIS A 170 2.25 -6.74 5.20
CA HIS A 170 2.43 -5.75 6.26
C HIS A 170 1.10 -5.20 6.82
N HIS A 171 -0.01 -5.34 6.11
CA HIS A 171 -1.35 -5.07 6.66
C HIS A 171 -1.88 -6.23 7.49
N SER A 172 -1.29 -7.42 7.39
CA SER A 172 -1.81 -8.57 8.14
C SER A 172 -1.79 -8.32 9.65
N ASN A 173 -2.75 -8.93 10.33
CA ASN A 173 -2.78 -8.97 11.80
C ASN A 173 -1.96 -10.13 12.36
N LEU A 174 -0.89 -10.52 11.66
CA LEU A 174 -0.06 -11.65 12.06
C LEU A 174 0.96 -11.23 13.12
N GLU A 175 0.93 -11.90 14.27
CA GLU A 175 2.00 -11.80 15.25
C GLU A 175 3.19 -12.66 14.85
N LEU A 176 4.31 -12.01 14.55
CA LEU A 176 5.60 -12.66 14.35
C LEU A 176 6.41 -12.66 15.67
N PRO A 177 7.27 -13.66 15.91
CA PRO A 177 8.25 -13.59 16.98
C PRO A 177 9.12 -12.33 16.83
N LEU A 178 9.31 -11.56 17.90
CA LEU A 178 9.99 -10.26 17.86
C LEU A 178 11.34 -10.31 17.13
N GLY A 179 12.22 -11.25 17.48
CA GLY A 179 13.52 -11.34 16.83
C GLY A 179 13.48 -11.72 15.34
N VAL A 180 12.39 -12.34 14.86
CA VAL A 180 12.17 -12.56 13.42
C VAL A 180 11.71 -11.27 12.77
N GLU A 181 10.76 -10.57 13.39
CA GLU A 181 10.21 -9.33 12.86
C GLU A 181 11.25 -8.21 12.79
N GLU A 182 12.10 -8.07 13.81
CA GLU A 182 13.22 -7.10 13.82
C GLU A 182 14.19 -7.34 12.65
N ARG A 183 14.55 -8.60 12.38
CA ARG A 183 15.40 -8.96 11.24
C ARG A 183 14.73 -8.68 9.90
N LEU A 184 13.45 -9.00 9.77
CA LEU A 184 12.66 -8.68 8.57
C LEU A 184 12.55 -7.18 8.38
N ASN A 185 12.29 -6.42 9.44
CA ASN A 185 12.15 -4.98 9.38
C ASN A 185 13.45 -4.26 8.98
N ALA A 186 14.61 -4.90 9.14
CA ALA A 186 15.86 -4.35 8.60
C ALA A 186 15.79 -4.12 7.07
N ILE A 187 14.94 -4.87 6.35
CA ILE A 187 14.83 -4.84 4.89
C ILE A 187 13.39 -4.52 4.44
N LEU A 188 12.39 -5.13 5.07
CA LEU A 188 10.99 -5.09 4.62
C LEU A 188 10.10 -4.37 5.64
N VAL A 189 8.99 -3.83 5.15
CA VAL A 189 7.91 -3.34 6.01
C VAL A 189 7.19 -4.52 6.65
N THR A 190 6.91 -4.41 7.97
CA THR A 190 6.34 -5.49 8.77
C THR A 190 4.99 -5.11 9.37
N PRO A 191 4.18 -6.07 9.84
CA PRO A 191 2.88 -5.80 10.46
C PRO A 191 2.93 -4.86 11.67
N ARG A 192 3.97 -4.93 12.51
CA ARG A 192 4.13 -4.00 13.65
C ARG A 192 4.46 -2.60 13.17
N MET A 193 5.38 -2.46 12.21
CA MET A 193 5.78 -1.17 11.65
C MET A 193 4.58 -0.47 11.00
N HIS A 194 3.86 -1.16 10.11
CA HIS A 194 2.75 -0.56 9.36
C HIS A 194 1.50 -0.34 10.21
N GLY A 195 1.31 -1.15 11.25
CA GLY A 195 0.24 -0.92 12.21
C GLY A 195 0.36 0.39 12.98
N ILE A 196 1.58 0.87 13.24
CA ILE A 196 1.80 2.20 13.83
C ILE A 196 1.34 3.29 12.86
N HIS A 197 1.61 3.14 11.56
CA HIS A 197 1.15 4.03 10.51
C HIS A 197 -0.38 4.12 10.41
N HIS A 198 -1.11 3.07 10.73
CA HIS A 198 -2.58 3.04 10.77
C HIS A 198 -3.19 3.48 12.11
N SER A 199 -2.40 4.05 13.01
CA SER A 199 -2.87 4.54 14.30
C SER A 199 -3.76 5.78 14.19
N THR A 200 -4.68 5.94 15.12
CA THR A 200 -5.49 7.17 15.28
C THR A 200 -4.68 8.37 15.77
N ARG A 201 -3.44 8.19 16.22
CA ARG A 201 -2.59 9.27 16.73
C ARG A 201 -1.79 9.92 15.62
N PRO A 202 -1.91 11.25 15.36
CA PRO A 202 -1.27 11.91 14.24
C PRO A 202 0.24 11.66 14.13
N ASN A 203 0.97 11.72 15.25
CA ASN A 203 2.41 11.50 15.30
C ASN A 203 2.83 10.04 15.04
N GLU A 204 1.90 9.09 15.06
CA GLU A 204 2.08 7.69 14.69
C GLU A 204 1.68 7.47 13.23
N THR A 205 0.53 8.00 12.81
CA THR A 205 0.06 7.94 11.41
C THR A 205 1.05 8.63 10.46
N ASP A 206 1.65 9.73 10.89
CA ASP A 206 2.66 10.48 10.11
C ASP A 206 4.06 9.88 10.19
N SER A 207 4.15 8.55 10.20
CA SER A 207 5.39 7.75 10.19
C SER A 207 5.24 6.53 9.29
N ASN A 208 6.33 5.80 9.01
CA ASN A 208 6.32 4.48 8.38
C ASN A 208 5.61 4.42 7.01
N TYR A 209 5.94 5.33 6.11
CA TYR A 209 5.33 5.45 4.78
C TYR A 209 5.80 4.41 3.76
N SER A 210 6.87 3.67 4.03
CA SER A 210 7.36 2.61 3.14
C SER A 210 6.30 1.53 2.91
N SER A 211 6.28 0.96 1.71
CA SER A 211 5.32 -0.09 1.34
C SER A 211 5.99 -1.44 1.04
N LEU A 212 7.28 -1.47 0.67
CA LEU A 212 8.03 -2.70 0.45
C LEU A 212 9.35 -2.68 1.23
N LEU A 213 10.30 -1.82 0.88
CA LEU A 213 11.58 -1.71 1.56
C LEU A 213 11.51 -0.66 2.68
N SER A 214 11.82 -1.06 3.90
CA SER A 214 11.78 -0.18 5.09
C SER A 214 12.92 0.87 5.14
N CYS A 215 13.89 0.79 4.24
CA CYS A 215 15.04 1.68 4.21
C CYS A 215 14.69 3.14 3.92
N TRP A 216 13.57 3.40 3.23
CA TRP A 216 13.14 4.76 2.91
C TRP A 216 12.71 5.55 4.14
N ASP A 217 12.01 4.90 5.09
CA ASP A 217 11.67 5.52 6.36
C ASP A 217 12.92 5.83 7.20
N ARG A 218 13.95 4.97 7.12
CA ARG A 218 15.25 5.27 7.76
C ARG A 218 15.94 6.46 7.11
N LEU A 219 15.93 6.50 5.78
CA LEU A 219 16.55 7.59 5.00
C LEU A 219 15.90 8.94 5.33
N HIS A 220 14.57 8.98 5.43
CA HIS A 220 13.80 10.20 5.68
C HIS A 220 13.49 10.45 7.16
N ARG A 221 13.99 9.60 8.08
CA ARG A 221 13.76 9.71 9.53
C ARG A 221 12.28 9.64 9.92
N SER A 222 11.49 8.97 9.11
CA SER A 222 10.07 8.68 9.38
C SER A 222 9.86 7.28 9.97
N LEU A 223 10.93 6.50 10.18
CA LEU A 223 10.83 5.19 10.83
C LEU A 223 10.45 5.34 12.29
N ARG A 224 9.39 4.64 12.69
CA ARG A 224 8.92 4.55 14.07
C ARG A 224 8.59 3.10 14.44
N LEU A 225 9.24 2.57 15.48
CA LEU A 225 9.07 1.19 15.95
C LEU A 225 8.83 1.10 17.46
N ASP A 226 8.92 2.23 18.16
CA ASP A 226 8.92 2.37 19.62
C ASP A 226 7.52 2.41 20.24
N VAL A 227 6.47 2.07 19.48
CA VAL A 227 5.08 2.05 19.94
C VAL A 227 4.66 0.63 20.29
N PRO A 228 4.30 0.35 21.55
CA PRO A 228 3.77 -0.96 21.95
C PRO A 228 2.46 -1.26 21.21
N GLN A 229 2.34 -2.45 20.64
CA GLN A 229 1.22 -2.79 19.75
C GLN A 229 -0.14 -2.83 20.45
N GLU A 230 -0.17 -3.12 21.74
CA GLU A 230 -1.35 -3.07 22.60
C GLU A 230 -1.89 -1.66 22.82
N THR A 231 -1.07 -0.62 22.57
CA THR A 231 -1.48 0.79 22.66
C THR A 231 -1.93 1.38 21.33
N VAL A 232 -1.68 0.69 20.22
CA VAL A 232 -2.05 1.14 18.88
C VAL A 232 -3.56 0.98 18.70
N THR A 233 -4.23 2.08 18.44
CA THR A 233 -5.65 2.09 18.05
C THR A 233 -5.74 2.34 16.55
N ILE A 234 -6.22 1.35 15.80
CA ILE A 234 -6.36 1.43 14.34
C ILE A 234 -7.55 2.33 13.96
N GLY A 235 -7.38 3.13 12.91
CA GLY A 235 -8.42 3.97 12.33
C GLY A 235 -8.03 5.44 12.18
N VAL A 236 -9.04 6.28 12.00
CA VAL A 236 -8.93 7.75 11.90
C VAL A 236 -9.85 8.39 12.93
N PRO A 237 -9.41 9.44 13.65
CA PRO A 237 -10.28 10.14 14.61
C PRO A 237 -11.60 10.59 13.96
N GLY A 238 -12.71 10.35 14.67
CA GLY A 238 -14.06 10.66 14.18
C GLY A 238 -14.72 9.57 13.34
N PHE A 239 -13.99 8.49 12.99
CA PHE A 239 -14.53 7.28 12.37
C PHE A 239 -14.28 6.10 13.31
N SER A 240 -15.22 5.80 14.20
CA SER A 240 -14.99 4.86 15.29
C SER A 240 -16.00 3.72 15.39
N THR A 241 -17.07 3.77 14.59
CA THR A 241 -18.12 2.76 14.58
C THR A 241 -18.28 2.07 13.22
N PRO A 242 -18.84 0.85 13.15
CA PRO A 242 -19.11 0.17 11.88
C PRO A 242 -19.98 0.99 10.93
N GLU A 243 -20.89 1.83 11.46
CA GLU A 243 -21.75 2.72 10.69
C GLU A 243 -20.97 3.84 9.99
N ASP A 244 -19.82 4.25 10.54
CA ASP A 244 -18.94 5.25 9.91
C ASP A 244 -18.22 4.71 8.68
N VAL A 245 -18.02 3.40 8.61
CA VAL A 245 -17.13 2.75 7.63
C VAL A 245 -17.87 1.76 6.70
N THR A 246 -19.18 1.93 6.53
CA THR A 246 -19.97 1.11 5.58
C THR A 246 -19.43 1.19 4.16
N LEU A 247 -19.78 0.23 3.30
CA LEU A 247 -19.35 0.24 1.90
C LEU A 247 -19.78 1.53 1.19
N GLU A 248 -21.04 1.93 1.35
CA GLU A 248 -21.57 3.16 0.75
C GLU A 248 -20.79 4.39 1.22
N ARG A 249 -20.60 4.54 2.55
CA ARG A 249 -19.84 5.66 3.10
C ARG A 249 -18.40 5.66 2.60
N SER A 250 -17.73 4.52 2.62
CA SER A 250 -16.34 4.40 2.14
C SER A 250 -16.20 4.83 0.67
N LEU A 251 -17.19 4.50 -0.19
CA LEU A 251 -17.15 4.88 -1.61
C LEU A 251 -17.57 6.31 -1.88
N THR A 252 -18.40 6.92 -1.02
CA THR A 252 -18.89 8.29 -1.21
C THR A 252 -18.11 9.33 -0.42
N LEU A 253 -17.39 8.93 0.61
CA LEU A 253 -16.67 9.80 1.54
C LEU A 253 -15.75 10.82 0.85
N PRO A 254 -14.92 10.47 -0.15
CA PRO A 254 -14.05 11.44 -0.82
C PRO A 254 -14.79 12.60 -1.52
N PHE A 255 -16.08 12.42 -1.80
CA PHE A 255 -16.92 13.39 -2.52
C PHE A 255 -17.83 14.20 -1.60
N ARG A 256 -17.81 13.91 -0.29
CA ARG A 256 -18.60 14.63 0.72
C ARG A 256 -17.81 15.82 1.27
N ASP A 257 -18.52 16.85 1.65
CA ASP A 257 -17.95 17.93 2.46
C ASP A 257 -18.00 17.49 3.94
N ASP A 258 -16.94 16.78 4.37
CA ASP A 258 -16.81 16.25 5.73
C ASP A 258 -15.56 16.86 6.38
N PRO A 259 -15.70 17.61 7.49
CA PRO A 259 -14.57 18.25 8.15
C PRO A 259 -13.54 17.27 8.73
N ARG A 260 -13.90 15.99 8.87
CA ARG A 260 -12.99 14.93 9.32
C ARG A 260 -11.98 14.49 8.26
N LEU A 261 -12.12 14.97 7.01
CA LEU A 261 -11.23 14.65 5.87
C LEU A 261 -10.00 15.53 5.80
N LEU A 262 -9.62 16.18 6.87
CA LEU A 262 -8.35 16.90 6.92
C LEU A 262 -7.20 15.91 7.15
N PRO A 263 -6.04 16.12 6.47
CA PRO A 263 -4.84 15.36 6.77
C PRO A 263 -4.50 15.41 8.26
N PRO A 264 -3.81 14.39 8.81
CA PRO A 264 -3.32 14.43 10.18
C PRO A 264 -2.55 15.72 10.45
N ALA A 265 -2.83 16.37 11.59
CA ALA A 265 -2.17 17.61 11.96
C ALA A 265 -0.72 17.32 12.38
N GLY A 266 0.23 17.67 11.56
CA GLY A 266 1.67 17.40 11.70
C GLY A 266 2.37 17.47 10.34
N ALA A 267 1.57 17.68 9.30
CA ALA A 267 2.00 17.82 7.92
C ALA A 267 2.68 19.18 7.64
#